data_72c0ec2dc44f61a754cc42f6a01bcbd4
#
_entry.id   72c0ec2dc44f61a754cc42f6a01bcbd4
#
_cell.length_a   1.000
_cell.length_b   1.000
_cell.length_c   1.000
_cell.angle_alpha   90.00
_cell.angle_beta   90.00
_cell.angle_gamma   90.00
#
_symmetry.space_group_name_H-M   'P 1'
#
loop_
_entity.id
_entity.type
_entity.pdbx_description
1 polymer ?
#
loop_
_entity_poly.entity_id
_entity_poly.type
_entity_poly.pdbx_seq_one_letter_code
_entity_poly.pdbx_strand_id
1 'polypeptide(L)'
;VDNVTVKGEGIDSTILDFKNQQSGAQGLLVTSDKVTLSDFSILDAKGDALKVIGAKGISMINLKTEWTGGPKSTNGAYGFYPVESEDVLIDGCVAIGASDAGIYVGQSKNIIVRNSIAQYNVAGIEIENSYYADVYNNLASHNTGGILVFDLPDLPQQGGHHIRVFDNKSIDNDTDNFA
;
A
#
# COMPACT_ATOMS: atom_id res chain seq x y z
N VAL A 1 -18.12 -9.61 -2.92
CA VAL A 1 -19.38 -9.04 -2.42
C VAL A 1 -19.19 -7.56 -2.18
N ASP A 2 -19.99 -6.72 -2.83
CA ASP A 2 -19.92 -5.27 -2.73
C ASP A 2 -20.56 -4.72 -1.45
N ASN A 3 -20.21 -3.48 -1.09
CA ASN A 3 -20.71 -2.77 0.10
C ASN A 3 -20.39 -3.51 1.41
N VAL A 4 -19.16 -3.94 1.58
CA VAL A 4 -18.70 -4.66 2.77
C VAL A 4 -17.78 -3.78 3.61
N THR A 5 -17.97 -3.81 4.92
CA THR A 5 -17.03 -3.25 5.89
C THR A 5 -16.42 -4.39 6.71
N VAL A 6 -15.09 -4.44 6.74
CA VAL A 6 -14.33 -5.32 7.63
C VAL A 6 -13.59 -4.42 8.61
N LYS A 7 -13.90 -4.57 9.88
CA LYS A 7 -13.36 -3.69 10.93
C LYS A 7 -12.78 -4.51 12.09
N GLY A 8 -11.59 -4.15 12.51
CA GLY A 8 -10.95 -4.64 13.73
C GLY A 8 -11.17 -3.70 14.93
N GLU A 9 -10.47 -3.98 16.01
CA GLU A 9 -10.48 -3.20 17.26
C GLU A 9 -9.20 -2.34 17.41
N GLY A 10 -8.40 -2.22 16.33
CA GLY A 10 -7.15 -1.47 16.29
C GLY A 10 -5.99 -2.30 15.74
N ILE A 11 -4.97 -1.64 15.23
CA ILE A 11 -3.81 -2.28 14.59
C ILE A 11 -2.97 -3.14 15.55
N ASP A 12 -3.05 -2.88 16.83
CA ASP A 12 -2.36 -3.66 17.87
C ASP A 12 -3.27 -4.70 18.53
N SER A 13 -4.58 -4.70 18.23
CA SER A 13 -5.59 -5.54 18.88
C SER A 13 -6.12 -6.63 17.95
N THR A 14 -6.32 -6.31 16.68
CA THR A 14 -6.80 -7.26 15.66
C THR A 14 -5.68 -7.54 14.68
N ILE A 15 -5.14 -8.74 14.68
CA ILE A 15 -3.99 -9.14 13.88
C ILE A 15 -4.35 -10.33 12.99
N LEU A 16 -4.19 -10.16 11.69
CA LEU A 16 -4.23 -11.25 10.71
C LEU A 16 -2.79 -11.69 10.45
N ASP A 17 -2.35 -12.75 11.10
CA ASP A 17 -0.98 -13.28 10.99
C ASP A 17 -0.91 -14.38 9.92
N PHE A 18 -0.15 -14.11 8.86
CA PHE A 18 0.05 -15.02 7.73
C PHE A 18 1.38 -15.79 7.77
N LYS A 19 2.11 -15.74 8.88
CA LYS A 19 3.42 -16.39 9.03
C LYS A 19 3.44 -17.87 8.60
N ASN A 20 2.33 -18.56 8.76
CA ASN A 20 2.19 -19.98 8.41
C ASN A 20 1.36 -20.20 7.12
N GLN A 21 1.24 -19.19 6.28
CA GLN A 21 0.49 -19.28 5.02
C GLN A 21 1.06 -20.37 4.11
N GLN A 22 0.26 -21.39 3.80
CA GLN A 22 0.68 -22.54 2.98
C GLN A 22 0.39 -22.32 1.48
N SER A 23 -0.64 -21.57 1.15
CA SER A 23 -1.09 -21.33 -0.22
C SER A 23 -1.54 -19.89 -0.42
N GLY A 24 -1.74 -19.49 -1.68
CA GLY A 24 -2.05 -18.11 -2.04
C GLY A 24 -0.79 -17.23 -2.10
N ALA A 25 -0.92 -16.10 -2.75
CA ALA A 25 0.16 -15.12 -2.90
C ALA A 25 -0.11 -13.83 -2.13
N GLN A 26 -1.33 -13.60 -1.68
CA GLN A 26 -1.72 -12.41 -0.92
C GLN A 26 -2.17 -12.78 0.50
N GLY A 27 -2.00 -11.83 1.42
CA GLY A 27 -2.65 -11.92 2.73
C GLY A 27 -4.17 -11.72 2.55
N LEU A 28 -4.58 -10.56 2.08
CA LEU A 28 -5.97 -10.28 1.70
C LEU A 28 -6.05 -9.90 0.22
N LEU A 29 -7.12 -10.31 -0.44
CA LEU A 29 -7.47 -9.92 -1.80
C LEU A 29 -8.88 -9.32 -1.85
N VAL A 30 -8.99 -8.12 -2.40
CA VAL A 30 -10.26 -7.41 -2.62
C VAL A 30 -10.45 -7.22 -4.12
N THR A 31 -11.59 -7.72 -4.63
CA THR A 31 -12.01 -7.59 -6.05
C THR A 31 -13.43 -7.05 -6.17
N SER A 32 -13.96 -6.50 -5.08
CA SER A 32 -15.36 -6.04 -4.97
C SER A 32 -15.40 -4.54 -4.72
N ASP A 33 -16.49 -3.91 -5.13
CA ASP A 33 -16.70 -2.48 -5.00
C ASP A 33 -17.19 -2.05 -3.61
N LYS A 34 -16.92 -0.80 -3.24
CA LYS A 34 -17.41 -0.16 -2.02
C LYS A 34 -17.04 -0.95 -0.77
N VAL A 35 -15.77 -1.31 -0.67
CA VAL A 35 -15.22 -2.03 0.48
C VAL A 35 -14.48 -1.07 1.40
N THR A 36 -14.78 -1.14 2.69
CA THR A 36 -14.04 -0.44 3.74
C THR A 36 -13.34 -1.45 4.61
N LEU A 37 -12.02 -1.28 4.77
CA LEU A 37 -11.18 -2.07 5.67
C LEU A 37 -10.61 -1.12 6.72
N SER A 38 -10.76 -1.45 8.00
CA SER A 38 -10.24 -0.57 9.05
C SER A 38 -9.79 -1.29 10.33
N ASP A 39 -8.84 -0.66 11.02
CA ASP A 39 -8.50 -0.94 12.40
C ASP A 39 -7.97 -2.36 12.64
N PHE A 40 -7.09 -2.87 11.78
CA PHE A 40 -6.41 -4.16 11.99
C PHE A 40 -5.03 -4.20 11.30
N SER A 41 -4.23 -5.21 11.65
CA SER A 41 -2.93 -5.48 11.05
C SER A 41 -2.93 -6.74 10.20
N ILE A 42 -2.08 -6.74 9.17
CA ILE A 42 -1.76 -7.87 8.30
C ILE A 42 -0.26 -8.11 8.43
N LEU A 43 0.13 -9.24 9.00
CA LEU A 43 1.53 -9.55 9.27
C LEU A 43 2.02 -10.74 8.44
N ASP A 44 3.28 -10.65 8.01
CA ASP A 44 4.05 -11.75 7.44
C ASP A 44 3.37 -12.50 6.28
N ALA A 45 2.66 -11.77 5.40
CA ALA A 45 2.07 -12.35 4.20
C ALA A 45 3.16 -12.89 3.28
N LYS A 46 2.89 -14.03 2.61
CA LYS A 46 3.82 -14.69 1.72
C LYS A 46 4.12 -13.87 0.46
N GLY A 47 3.16 -13.11 -0.03
CA GLY A 47 3.29 -12.16 -1.12
C GLY A 47 2.74 -10.81 -0.68
N ASP A 48 1.97 -10.12 -1.54
CA ASP A 48 1.39 -8.82 -1.19
C ASP A 48 0.52 -8.92 0.08
N ALA A 49 0.66 -7.97 1.00
CA ALA A 49 -0.11 -8.06 2.23
C ALA A 49 -1.61 -7.78 2.00
N LEU A 50 -1.93 -6.67 1.32
CA LEU A 50 -3.31 -6.31 0.95
C LEU A 50 -3.35 -5.89 -0.52
N LYS A 51 -3.90 -6.75 -1.36
CA LYS A 51 -4.12 -6.45 -2.78
C LYS A 51 -5.57 -6.08 -3.04
N VAL A 52 -5.75 -4.98 -3.76
CA VAL A 52 -7.04 -4.54 -4.31
C VAL A 52 -6.88 -4.45 -5.82
N ILE A 53 -7.72 -5.11 -6.60
CA ILE A 53 -7.62 -5.11 -8.06
C ILE A 53 -8.96 -4.93 -8.73
N GLY A 54 -9.03 -3.97 -9.67
CA GLY A 54 -10.19 -3.74 -10.51
C GLY A 54 -11.44 -3.28 -9.75
N ALA A 55 -11.28 -2.66 -8.57
CA ALA A 55 -12.37 -2.32 -7.68
C ALA A 55 -12.58 -0.80 -7.58
N LYS A 56 -13.79 -0.39 -7.23
CA LYS A 56 -14.19 1.01 -7.09
C LYS A 56 -14.73 1.33 -5.71
N GLY A 57 -14.33 2.49 -5.17
CA GLY A 57 -14.83 2.97 -3.87
C GLY A 57 -14.20 2.22 -2.70
N ILE A 58 -12.87 2.17 -2.65
CA ILE A 58 -12.12 1.43 -1.64
C ILE A 58 -11.59 2.36 -0.58
N SER A 59 -11.82 2.03 0.67
CA SER A 59 -11.26 2.74 1.82
C SER A 59 -10.43 1.81 2.69
N MET A 60 -9.16 2.14 2.87
CA MET A 60 -8.21 1.50 3.78
C MET A 60 -7.86 2.51 4.86
N ILE A 61 -8.33 2.29 6.10
CA ILE A 61 -8.27 3.27 7.18
C ILE A 61 -7.64 2.65 8.41
N ASN A 62 -6.59 3.29 8.95
CA ASN A 62 -5.92 2.83 10.16
C ASN A 62 -5.58 1.33 10.11
N LEU A 63 -4.92 0.92 9.04
CA LEU A 63 -4.42 -0.44 8.85
C LEU A 63 -2.90 -0.48 9.00
N LYS A 64 -2.37 -1.64 9.34
CA LYS A 64 -0.93 -1.89 9.30
C LYS A 64 -0.62 -3.13 8.46
N THR A 65 0.41 -3.03 7.62
CA THR A 65 1.05 -4.17 6.94
C THR A 65 2.51 -4.23 7.39
N GLU A 66 2.98 -5.40 7.79
CA GLU A 66 4.35 -5.55 8.29
C GLU A 66 4.89 -6.95 8.04
N TRP A 67 6.17 -7.02 7.64
CA TRP A 67 6.99 -8.22 7.71
C TRP A 67 7.89 -8.15 8.95
N THR A 68 7.50 -8.88 9.98
CA THR A 68 8.09 -8.80 11.33
C THR A 68 9.55 -9.25 11.41
N GLY A 69 10.01 -9.97 10.41
CA GLY A 69 11.41 -10.36 10.25
C GLY A 69 12.35 -9.24 9.76
N GLY A 70 11.84 -8.02 9.56
CA GLY A 70 12.55 -6.88 9.00
C GLY A 70 12.65 -6.93 7.47
N PRO A 71 13.27 -5.89 6.85
CA PRO A 71 13.38 -5.78 5.40
C PRO A 71 14.23 -6.91 4.81
N LYS A 72 13.68 -7.60 3.80
CA LYS A 72 14.33 -8.71 3.09
C LYS A 72 13.76 -8.86 1.69
N SER A 73 14.59 -9.26 0.73
CA SER A 73 14.15 -9.60 -0.64
C SER A 73 13.13 -10.74 -0.72
N THR A 74 13.01 -11.53 0.34
CA THR A 74 12.04 -12.64 0.42
C THR A 74 10.68 -12.24 0.96
N ASN A 75 10.51 -11.00 1.39
CA ASN A 75 9.22 -10.46 1.79
C ASN A 75 8.32 -10.29 0.56
N GLY A 76 7.02 -10.15 0.77
CA GLY A 76 6.10 -9.78 -0.31
C GLY A 76 6.42 -8.39 -0.87
N ALA A 77 6.07 -8.20 -2.14
CA ALA A 77 6.43 -6.98 -2.86
C ALA A 77 5.73 -5.74 -2.27
N TYR A 78 4.44 -5.83 -1.99
CA TYR A 78 3.64 -4.66 -1.64
C TYR A 78 2.91 -4.81 -0.31
N GLY A 79 2.97 -3.76 0.51
CA GLY A 79 2.15 -3.66 1.71
C GLY A 79 0.69 -3.38 1.36
N PHE A 80 0.38 -2.19 0.85
CA PHE A 80 -0.91 -1.83 0.29
C PHE A 80 -0.79 -1.75 -1.22
N TYR A 81 -1.60 -2.51 -1.94
CA TYR A 81 -1.48 -2.68 -3.39
C TYR A 81 -2.82 -2.51 -4.13
N PRO A 82 -3.41 -1.31 -4.18
CA PRO A 82 -4.48 -1.04 -5.11
C PRO A 82 -3.93 -0.85 -6.53
N VAL A 83 -4.47 -1.64 -7.46
CA VAL A 83 -4.12 -1.61 -8.89
C VAL A 83 -5.38 -1.68 -9.74
N GLU A 84 -5.39 -0.97 -10.87
CA GLU A 84 -6.55 -0.90 -11.80
C GLU A 84 -7.86 -0.52 -11.07
N SER A 85 -7.76 0.34 -10.06
CA SER A 85 -8.86 0.67 -9.15
C SER A 85 -9.26 2.15 -9.24
N GLU A 86 -10.46 2.47 -8.77
CA GLU A 86 -11.00 3.83 -8.81
C GLU A 86 -11.56 4.24 -7.45
N ASP A 87 -11.48 5.55 -7.14
CA ASP A 87 -11.96 6.11 -5.87
C ASP A 87 -11.31 5.40 -4.66
N VAL A 88 -9.99 5.50 -4.57
CA VAL A 88 -9.16 4.82 -3.55
C VAL A 88 -8.75 5.78 -2.46
N LEU A 89 -9.06 5.45 -1.22
CA LEU A 89 -8.59 6.14 -0.01
C LEU A 89 -7.66 5.24 0.80
N ILE A 90 -6.45 5.75 1.10
CA ILE A 90 -5.52 5.17 2.08
C ILE A 90 -5.27 6.25 3.13
N ASP A 91 -5.75 6.05 4.36
CA ASP A 91 -5.73 7.06 5.42
C ASP A 91 -5.25 6.47 6.75
N GLY A 92 -4.22 7.06 7.32
CA GLY A 92 -3.68 6.64 8.62
C GLY A 92 -3.06 5.24 8.63
N CYS A 93 -2.60 4.75 7.48
CA CYS A 93 -2.06 3.40 7.35
C CYS A 93 -0.56 3.35 7.62
N VAL A 94 -0.05 2.17 8.02
CA VAL A 94 1.36 1.92 8.27
C VAL A 94 1.84 0.74 7.43
N ALA A 95 2.94 0.93 6.66
CA ALA A 95 3.52 -0.12 5.81
C ALA A 95 5.00 -0.32 6.12
N ILE A 96 5.40 -1.53 6.51
CA ILE A 96 6.75 -1.83 6.98
C ILE A 96 7.31 -3.10 6.32
N GLY A 97 8.48 -2.98 5.72
CA GLY A 97 9.32 -4.12 5.34
C GLY A 97 8.96 -4.76 4.00
N ALA A 98 8.19 -4.12 3.13
CA ALA A 98 7.90 -4.61 1.78
C ALA A 98 9.17 -4.68 0.92
N SER A 99 9.32 -5.73 0.10
CA SER A 99 10.50 -5.90 -0.75
C SER A 99 10.46 -5.06 -2.03
N ASP A 100 9.39 -4.33 -2.24
CA ASP A 100 9.23 -3.32 -3.28
C ASP A 100 8.60 -2.07 -2.63
N ALA A 101 7.31 -1.85 -2.67
CA ALA A 101 6.72 -0.64 -2.10
C ALA A 101 5.84 -0.90 -0.86
N GLY A 102 5.99 -0.07 0.17
CA GLY A 102 5.10 -0.09 1.33
C GLY A 102 3.66 0.23 0.93
N ILE A 103 3.47 1.34 0.22
CA ILE A 103 2.20 1.74 -0.37
C ILE A 103 2.41 1.93 -1.87
N TYR A 104 1.80 1.07 -2.67
CA TYR A 104 1.80 1.18 -4.12
C TYR A 104 0.39 1.44 -4.62
N VAL A 105 0.22 2.41 -5.49
CA VAL A 105 -1.01 2.65 -6.23
C VAL A 105 -0.69 2.70 -7.72
N GLY A 106 -1.14 1.72 -8.48
CA GLY A 106 -0.85 1.62 -9.91
C GLY A 106 -2.08 1.59 -10.79
N GLN A 107 -1.98 2.23 -11.95
CA GLN A 107 -2.98 2.18 -13.02
C GLN A 107 -4.40 2.49 -12.52
N SER A 108 -4.47 3.40 -11.56
CA SER A 108 -5.68 3.74 -10.80
C SER A 108 -6.06 5.21 -11.00
N LYS A 109 -7.23 5.62 -10.51
CA LYS A 109 -7.69 7.02 -10.61
C LYS A 109 -8.50 7.45 -9.40
N ASN A 110 -8.55 8.77 -9.16
CA ASN A 110 -9.21 9.40 -8.01
C ASN A 110 -8.67 8.83 -6.69
N ILE A 111 -7.42 9.16 -6.38
CA ILE A 111 -6.64 8.52 -5.31
C ILE A 111 -6.37 9.54 -4.21
N ILE A 112 -6.49 9.13 -2.97
CA ILE A 112 -6.01 9.87 -1.81
C ILE A 112 -5.15 8.94 -0.96
N VAL A 113 -3.87 9.34 -0.74
CA VAL A 113 -2.97 8.71 0.22
C VAL A 113 -2.56 9.76 1.23
N ARG A 114 -2.96 9.61 2.49
CA ARG A 114 -2.71 10.62 3.50
C ARG A 114 -2.48 10.06 4.90
N ASN A 115 -1.86 10.87 5.77
CA ASN A 115 -1.65 10.58 7.18
C ASN A 115 -0.99 9.22 7.44
N SER A 116 -0.29 8.67 6.44
CA SER A 116 0.22 7.32 6.45
C SER A 116 1.74 7.29 6.66
N ILE A 117 2.25 6.16 7.10
CA ILE A 117 3.67 5.93 7.39
C ILE A 117 4.16 4.75 6.55
N ALA A 118 5.24 4.95 5.81
CA ALA A 118 5.91 3.89 5.05
C ALA A 118 7.40 3.86 5.43
N GLN A 119 7.84 2.75 6.03
CA GLN A 119 9.19 2.64 6.58
C GLN A 119 9.83 1.28 6.27
N TYR A 120 11.15 1.31 6.07
CA TYR A 120 11.95 0.09 5.86
C TYR A 120 11.49 -0.75 4.66
N ASN A 121 10.96 -0.10 3.61
CA ASN A 121 10.63 -0.72 2.33
C ASN A 121 11.70 -0.37 1.29
N VAL A 122 11.67 -0.96 0.12
CA VAL A 122 12.49 -0.45 -1.00
C VAL A 122 11.95 0.90 -1.43
N ALA A 123 10.68 1.03 -1.76
CA ALA A 123 10.04 2.32 -1.91
C ALA A 123 9.00 2.56 -0.81
N GLY A 124 8.94 3.78 -0.28
CA GLY A 124 7.93 4.11 0.72
C GLY A 124 6.54 4.17 0.13
N ILE A 125 6.31 5.11 -0.78
CA ILE A 125 5.04 5.34 -1.47
C ILE A 125 5.30 5.45 -2.96
N GLU A 126 4.57 4.70 -3.78
CA GLU A 126 4.62 4.75 -5.23
C GLU A 126 3.25 5.06 -5.84
N ILE A 127 3.23 6.00 -6.78
CA ILE A 127 2.07 6.30 -7.62
C ILE A 127 2.50 6.08 -9.07
N GLU A 128 2.07 4.97 -9.65
CA GLU A 128 2.49 4.54 -10.98
C GLU A 128 1.34 4.60 -11.97
N ASN A 129 1.58 5.15 -13.17
CA ASN A 129 0.61 5.18 -14.27
C ASN A 129 -0.82 5.55 -13.85
N SER A 130 -0.96 6.53 -12.93
CA SER A 130 -2.23 6.83 -12.27
C SER A 130 -2.73 8.24 -12.59
N TYR A 131 -4.01 8.50 -12.38
CA TYR A 131 -4.66 9.79 -12.66
C TYR A 131 -5.32 10.37 -11.42
N TYR A 132 -5.17 11.68 -11.21
CA TYR A 132 -5.85 12.43 -10.16
C TYR A 132 -5.55 11.86 -8.77
N ALA A 133 -4.32 11.98 -8.32
CA ALA A 133 -3.92 11.55 -6.98
C ALA A 133 -3.50 12.73 -6.10
N ASP A 134 -3.92 12.70 -4.84
CA ASP A 134 -3.44 13.55 -3.76
C ASP A 134 -2.67 12.72 -2.74
N VAL A 135 -1.39 13.02 -2.57
CA VAL A 135 -0.49 12.34 -1.64
C VAL A 135 0.01 13.37 -0.64
N TYR A 136 -0.49 13.36 0.60
CA TYR A 136 -0.18 14.42 1.55
C TYR A 136 -0.18 13.98 3.02
N ASN A 137 0.53 14.73 3.85
CA ASN A 137 0.68 14.47 5.28
C ASN A 137 1.22 13.07 5.60
N ASN A 138 2.02 12.48 4.71
CA ASN A 138 2.63 11.18 4.93
C ASN A 138 4.06 11.30 5.44
N LEU A 139 4.53 10.24 6.09
CA LEU A 139 5.93 10.03 6.43
C LEU A 139 6.47 8.84 5.65
N ALA A 140 7.45 9.08 4.78
CA ALA A 140 8.26 8.04 4.14
C ALA A 140 9.68 8.13 4.69
N SER A 141 10.12 7.16 5.47
CA SER A 141 11.45 7.19 6.09
C SER A 141 12.10 5.82 6.18
N HIS A 142 13.43 5.81 6.17
CA HIS A 142 14.24 4.59 6.22
C HIS A 142 13.91 3.59 5.10
N ASN A 143 13.45 4.08 3.95
CA ASN A 143 13.31 3.29 2.73
C ASN A 143 14.56 3.46 1.85
N THR A 144 14.67 2.75 0.74
CA THR A 144 15.66 3.07 -0.29
C THR A 144 15.22 4.30 -1.08
N GLY A 145 13.94 4.34 -1.51
CA GLY A 145 13.29 5.51 -2.10
C GLY A 145 12.13 5.98 -1.24
N GLY A 146 11.92 7.29 -1.09
CA GLY A 146 10.86 7.83 -0.24
C GLY A 146 9.49 7.81 -0.90
N ILE A 147 9.20 8.82 -1.74
CA ILE A 147 7.93 8.96 -2.47
C ILE A 147 8.25 9.08 -3.95
N LEU A 148 7.71 8.19 -4.77
CA LEU A 148 7.97 8.09 -6.19
C LEU A 148 6.67 8.26 -6.99
N VAL A 149 6.74 9.04 -8.06
CA VAL A 149 5.64 9.21 -9.03
C VAL A 149 6.22 9.01 -10.42
N PHE A 150 5.73 8.02 -11.14
CA PHE A 150 6.33 7.66 -12.42
C PHE A 150 5.36 6.90 -13.34
N ASP A 151 5.75 6.78 -14.59
CA ASP A 151 5.09 5.93 -15.57
C ASP A 151 6.06 4.85 -16.07
N LEU A 152 5.58 3.64 -16.20
CA LEU A 152 6.23 2.57 -16.94
C LEU A 152 5.54 2.36 -18.29
N PRO A 153 6.30 1.99 -19.34
CA PRO A 153 5.73 1.65 -20.63
C PRO A 153 4.95 0.32 -20.58
N ASP A 154 4.14 0.11 -21.59
CA ASP A 154 3.46 -1.17 -21.87
C ASP A 154 2.48 -1.66 -20.77
N LEU A 155 2.05 -0.77 -19.88
CA LEU A 155 0.98 -1.06 -18.94
C LEU A 155 -0.40 -0.70 -19.53
N PRO A 156 -1.50 -1.30 -19.04
CA PRO A 156 -2.85 -1.02 -19.53
C PRO A 156 -3.24 0.45 -19.46
N GLN A 157 -2.85 1.16 -18.41
CA GLN A 157 -3.04 2.61 -18.27
C GLN A 157 -1.72 3.33 -18.52
N GLN A 158 -1.73 4.33 -19.38
CA GLN A 158 -0.56 5.12 -19.78
C GLN A 158 -0.79 6.61 -19.52
N GLY A 159 0.29 7.37 -19.41
CA GLY A 159 0.25 8.81 -19.31
C GLY A 159 -0.29 9.32 -17.98
N GLY A 160 0.31 8.92 -16.87
CA GLY A 160 -0.04 9.39 -15.53
C GLY A 160 -0.05 10.93 -15.44
N HIS A 161 -1.07 11.49 -14.80
CA HIS A 161 -1.24 12.94 -14.75
C HIS A 161 -2.07 13.42 -13.55
N HIS A 162 -1.98 14.72 -13.25
CA HIS A 162 -2.73 15.37 -12.16
C HIS A 162 -2.42 14.73 -10.80
N ILE A 163 -1.16 14.43 -10.55
CA ILE A 163 -0.68 13.94 -9.26
C ILE A 163 -0.17 15.13 -8.45
N ARG A 164 -0.67 15.31 -7.25
CA ARG A 164 -0.20 16.32 -6.31
C ARG A 164 0.45 15.66 -5.11
N VAL A 165 1.69 16.02 -4.84
CA VAL A 165 2.47 15.54 -3.67
C VAL A 165 2.83 16.75 -2.83
N PHE A 166 2.26 16.87 -1.63
CA PHE A 166 2.44 18.06 -0.79
C PHE A 166 2.35 17.73 0.70
N ASP A 167 2.95 18.57 1.53
CA ASP A 167 2.95 18.44 2.99
C ASP A 167 3.42 17.08 3.53
N ASN A 168 4.25 16.36 2.78
CA ASN A 168 4.83 15.09 3.21
C ASN A 168 6.20 15.31 3.86
N LYS A 169 6.61 14.33 4.66
CA LYS A 169 7.99 14.17 5.13
C LYS A 169 8.60 12.95 4.45
N SER A 170 9.61 13.19 3.61
CA SER A 170 10.44 12.14 3.00
C SER A 170 11.85 12.33 3.51
N ILE A 171 12.22 11.60 4.56
CA ILE A 171 13.44 11.82 5.34
C ILE A 171 14.15 10.51 5.64
N ASP A 172 15.48 10.59 5.73
CA ASP A 172 16.32 9.44 6.11
C ASP A 172 16.03 8.18 5.25
N ASN A 173 15.74 8.37 3.94
CA ASN A 173 15.57 7.27 2.99
C ASN A 173 16.94 6.87 2.44
N ASP A 174 17.68 6.16 3.25
CA ASP A 174 19.09 5.77 3.05
C ASP A 174 19.33 4.26 3.24
N THR A 175 18.25 3.47 3.28
CA THR A 175 18.36 2.02 3.36
C THR A 175 18.89 1.46 2.04
N ASP A 176 19.84 0.56 2.10
CA ASP A 176 20.31 -0.17 0.91
C ASP A 176 19.17 -0.90 0.23
N ASN A 177 19.19 -0.93 -1.09
CA ASN A 177 18.21 -1.71 -1.84
C ASN A 177 18.42 -3.20 -1.57
N PHE A 178 17.41 -3.82 -1.00
CA PHE A 178 17.44 -5.23 -0.61
C PHE A 178 16.53 -6.14 -1.49
N ALA A 179 15.91 -5.59 -2.58
CA ALA A 179 15.10 -6.33 -3.55
C ALA A 179 15.95 -7.19 -4.50
#